data_c044d6d60978338b1889f2785b40cd37
#
_entry.id   c044d6d60978338b1889f2785b40cd37
#
_cell.length_a   1.000
_cell.length_b   1.000
_cell.length_c   1.000
_cell.angle_alpha   90.00
_cell.angle_beta   90.00
_cell.angle_gamma   90.00
#
_symmetry.space_group_name_H-M   'P 1'
#
loop_
_entity.id
_entity.type
_entity.pdbx_description
1 polymer ?
#
loop_
_entity_poly.entity_id
_entity_poly.type
_entity_poly.pdbx_seq_one_letter_code
_entity_poly.pdbx_strand_id
1 'polypeptide(L)'
;MNKIINIGLTALFACFMVACENDIDNYDAPNGGVHGTIYDKETNEPIPMPVPGSSGVMMSLYEQNTGATASVDFRARQDGTFEHTKVFNGNYRIQAKDGPFVGVCEGYVTVNGQTQVDLYTIPFSRISLDVTVSADNKLTLTYDAKTSNETLQLTDVSVIWNYAPGVDVNNANHATFSS
;
A
#
# COMPACT_ATOMS: atom_id res chain seq x y z
N MET A 1 -3.08 -15.56 68.74
CA MET A 1 -2.29 -15.82 67.54
C MET A 1 -3.04 -15.50 66.22
N ASN A 2 -4.34 -15.65 66.12
CA ASN A 2 -5.11 -15.44 64.85
C ASN A 2 -5.31 -13.97 64.42
N LYS A 3 -5.20 -12.98 65.31
CA LYS A 3 -5.37 -11.55 64.92
C LYS A 3 -4.17 -10.97 64.17
N ILE A 4 -2.96 -11.46 64.48
CA ILE A 4 -1.73 -11.00 63.83
C ILE A 4 -1.62 -11.54 62.40
N ILE A 5 -2.08 -12.80 62.21
CA ILE A 5 -2.10 -13.45 60.88
C ILE A 5 -3.07 -12.75 59.92
N ASN A 6 -4.23 -12.28 60.41
CA ASN A 6 -5.21 -11.58 59.58
C ASN A 6 -4.73 -10.20 59.14
N ILE A 7 -3.99 -9.47 60.03
CA ILE A 7 -3.43 -8.16 59.65
C ILE A 7 -2.32 -8.28 58.63
N GLY A 8 -1.48 -9.32 58.72
CA GLY A 8 -0.43 -9.59 57.73
C GLY A 8 -0.98 -9.99 56.37
N LEU A 9 -2.06 -10.74 56.33
CA LEU A 9 -2.69 -11.16 55.08
C LEU A 9 -3.41 -10.00 54.38
N THR A 10 -4.05 -9.10 55.15
CA THR A 10 -4.72 -7.91 54.62
C THR A 10 -3.72 -6.89 54.10
N ALA A 11 -2.58 -6.72 54.75
CA ALA A 11 -1.50 -5.81 54.29
C ALA A 11 -0.82 -6.37 52.99
N LEU A 12 -0.67 -7.67 52.86
CA LEU A 12 -0.11 -8.28 51.64
C LEU A 12 -1.05 -8.15 50.47
N PHE A 13 -2.37 -8.24 50.64
CA PHE A 13 -3.35 -8.05 49.59
C PHE A 13 -3.47 -6.59 49.10
N ALA A 14 -3.23 -5.60 49.99
CA ALA A 14 -3.24 -4.19 49.63
C ALA A 14 -2.03 -3.78 48.77
N CYS A 15 -0.89 -4.48 48.83
CA CYS A 15 0.28 -4.18 48.03
C CYS A 15 0.14 -4.62 46.57
N PHE A 16 -0.81 -5.52 46.21
CA PHE A 16 -1.03 -5.94 44.83
C PHE A 16 -1.92 -4.98 44.02
N MET A 17 -2.55 -3.99 44.64
CA MET A 17 -3.45 -3.03 43.96
C MET A 17 -2.73 -1.77 43.44
N VAL A 18 -1.43 -1.61 43.69
CA VAL A 18 -0.67 -0.40 43.29
C VAL A 18 0.20 -0.66 42.03
N ALA A 19 0.17 -1.86 41.45
CA ALA A 19 1.04 -2.23 40.33
C ALA A 19 0.40 -2.12 38.94
N CYS A 20 -0.62 -1.27 38.78
CA CYS A 20 -1.15 -0.91 37.47
C CYS A 20 -1.27 0.62 37.38
N GLU A 21 -0.17 1.34 37.48
CA GLU A 21 -0.06 2.56 36.70
C GLU A 21 0.10 2.14 35.24
N ASN A 22 -1.02 1.96 34.57
CA ASN A 22 -1.01 2.05 33.12
C ASN A 22 -0.60 3.49 32.82
N ASP A 23 0.62 3.71 32.40
CA ASP A 23 0.95 4.89 31.60
C ASP A 23 0.04 4.82 30.36
N ILE A 24 -1.15 5.40 30.50
CA ILE A 24 -2.03 5.61 29.36
C ILE A 24 -1.27 6.56 28.48
N ASP A 25 -0.89 6.07 27.31
CA ASP A 25 -0.33 6.90 26.27
C ASP A 25 -1.30 8.07 26.01
N ASN A 26 -0.91 9.26 26.45
CA ASN A 26 -1.71 10.48 26.33
C ASN A 26 -1.51 11.17 24.97
N TYR A 27 -0.91 10.46 23.97
CA TYR A 27 -0.81 11.01 22.64
C TYR A 27 -2.20 11.14 22.00
N ASP A 28 -2.45 12.27 21.37
CA ASP A 28 -3.62 12.43 20.52
C ASP A 28 -3.62 11.38 19.41
N ALA A 29 -4.79 10.88 19.05
CA ALA A 29 -4.90 9.91 17.96
C ALA A 29 -4.37 10.53 16.64
N PRO A 30 -3.73 9.73 15.77
CA PRO A 30 -3.22 10.23 14.49
C PRO A 30 -4.37 10.81 13.66
N ASN A 31 -4.22 12.07 13.26
CA ASN A 31 -5.21 12.84 12.51
C ASN A 31 -4.73 13.26 11.12
N GLY A 32 -3.48 12.96 10.78
CA GLY A 32 -2.92 13.12 9.45
C GLY A 32 -3.20 11.94 8.55
N GLY A 33 -2.90 12.11 7.26
CA GLY A 33 -2.96 11.07 6.25
C GLY A 33 -2.25 11.48 4.98
N VAL A 34 -2.00 10.53 4.11
CA VAL A 34 -1.43 10.75 2.79
C VAL A 34 -2.31 10.11 1.73
N HIS A 35 -2.44 10.77 0.59
CA HIS A 35 -3.06 10.22 -0.60
C HIS A 35 -2.33 10.76 -1.84
N GLY A 36 -2.39 10.03 -2.94
CA GLY A 36 -1.73 10.45 -4.17
C GLY A 36 -1.80 9.39 -5.25
N THR A 37 -1.04 9.63 -6.31
CA THR A 37 -0.96 8.76 -7.48
C THR A 37 0.49 8.55 -7.87
N ILE A 38 0.80 7.36 -8.40
CA ILE A 38 2.10 7.05 -8.99
C ILE A 38 1.98 7.25 -10.49
N TYR A 39 2.72 8.22 -11.00
CA TYR A 39 2.72 8.62 -12.41
C TYR A 39 3.96 8.12 -13.17
N ASP A 40 3.76 7.80 -14.43
CA ASP A 40 4.85 7.70 -15.38
C ASP A 40 5.39 9.12 -15.67
N LYS A 41 6.65 9.35 -15.33
CA LYS A 41 7.29 10.66 -15.45
C LYS A 41 7.47 11.16 -16.88
N GLU A 42 7.32 10.29 -17.89
CA GLU A 42 7.46 10.66 -19.30
C GLU A 42 6.13 10.99 -19.94
N THR A 43 5.07 10.26 -19.59
CA THR A 43 3.72 10.45 -20.17
C THR A 43 2.80 11.25 -19.27
N ASN A 44 3.12 11.36 -18.00
CA ASN A 44 2.29 11.95 -16.94
C ASN A 44 0.93 11.22 -16.78
N GLU A 45 0.88 9.95 -17.15
CA GLU A 45 -0.28 9.09 -16.94
C GLU A 45 -0.09 8.24 -15.68
N PRO A 46 -1.16 7.91 -14.95
CA PRO A 46 -1.09 6.97 -13.82
C PRO A 46 -0.54 5.61 -14.27
N ILE A 47 0.36 5.03 -13.49
CA ILE A 47 0.90 3.71 -13.76
C ILE A 47 -0.08 2.66 -13.20
N PRO A 48 -0.67 1.79 -14.03
CA PRO A 48 -1.47 0.68 -13.55
C PRO A 48 -0.65 -0.27 -12.66
N MET A 49 -1.20 -0.66 -11.51
CA MET A 49 -0.54 -1.51 -10.53
C MET A 49 -1.17 -2.91 -10.47
N PRO A 50 -0.45 -3.92 -10.01
CA PRO A 50 -1.02 -5.21 -9.67
C PRO A 50 -2.12 -5.07 -8.62
N VAL A 51 -3.04 -6.04 -8.60
CA VAL A 51 -4.13 -6.08 -7.60
C VAL A 51 -3.56 -6.03 -6.18
N PRO A 52 -4.13 -5.21 -5.28
CA PRO A 52 -3.76 -5.23 -3.86
C PRO A 52 -3.88 -6.64 -3.26
N GLY A 53 -2.83 -7.10 -2.62
CA GLY A 53 -2.71 -8.44 -2.08
C GLY A 53 -1.25 -8.90 -2.06
N SER A 54 -0.99 -10.16 -2.32
CA SER A 54 0.38 -10.69 -2.36
C SER A 54 1.24 -10.07 -3.48
N SER A 55 0.61 -9.72 -4.60
CA SER A 55 1.26 -9.11 -5.78
C SER A 55 1.20 -7.59 -5.80
N GLY A 56 0.42 -6.97 -4.91
CA GLY A 56 0.20 -5.52 -4.90
C GLY A 56 1.41 -4.73 -4.43
N VAL A 57 1.56 -3.53 -4.97
CA VAL A 57 2.64 -2.61 -4.62
C VAL A 57 2.54 -2.16 -3.17
N MET A 58 3.61 -2.33 -2.42
CA MET A 58 3.71 -1.88 -1.03
C MET A 58 4.15 -0.42 -0.99
N MET A 59 3.32 0.41 -0.36
CA MET A 59 3.66 1.76 0.02
C MET A 59 4.20 1.76 1.44
N SER A 60 5.34 2.39 1.68
CA SER A 60 5.97 2.46 2.99
C SER A 60 6.25 3.92 3.36
N LEU A 61 5.70 4.34 4.49
CA LEU A 61 5.98 5.65 5.08
C LEU A 61 7.01 5.51 6.19
N TYR A 62 8.13 6.19 6.04
CA TYR A 62 9.20 6.26 7.04
C TYR A 62 9.20 7.63 7.67
N GLU A 63 8.89 7.68 8.96
CA GLU A 63 8.97 8.92 9.70
C GLU A 63 10.41 9.45 9.75
N GLN A 64 10.57 10.75 9.56
CA GLN A 64 11.87 11.40 9.54
C GLN A 64 12.11 12.15 10.83
N ASN A 65 13.37 12.23 11.26
CA ASN A 65 13.80 13.03 12.42
C ASN A 65 13.36 12.54 13.82
N THR A 66 12.75 11.35 13.92
CA THR A 66 12.31 10.77 15.21
C THR A 66 13.18 9.60 15.65
N GLY A 67 14.07 9.10 14.77
CA GLY A 67 14.85 7.88 15.00
C GLY A 67 14.04 6.61 14.81
N ALA A 68 12.78 6.69 14.36
CA ALA A 68 11.97 5.54 14.02
C ALA A 68 12.56 4.80 12.80
N THR A 69 12.69 3.47 12.91
CA THR A 69 13.21 2.62 11.83
C THR A 69 12.11 1.82 11.14
N ALA A 70 10.96 1.66 11.78
CA ALA A 70 9.81 0.96 11.22
C ALA A 70 9.03 1.88 10.27
N SER A 71 8.47 1.29 9.21
CA SER A 71 7.56 1.96 8.31
C SER A 71 6.09 1.69 8.66
N VAL A 72 5.22 2.61 8.27
CA VAL A 72 3.78 2.34 8.16
C VAL A 72 3.52 1.85 6.75
N ASP A 73 3.07 0.60 6.62
CA ASP A 73 2.93 -0.06 5.34
C ASP A 73 1.45 -0.20 4.94
N PHE A 74 1.15 0.08 3.68
CA PHE A 74 -0.18 -0.07 3.08
C PHE A 74 -0.04 -0.38 1.58
N ARG A 75 -1.16 -0.60 0.86
CA ARG A 75 -1.11 -1.00 -0.55
C ARG A 75 -1.60 0.08 -1.48
N ALA A 76 -0.93 0.23 -2.62
CA ALA A 76 -1.47 0.99 -3.75
C ALA A 76 -2.65 0.24 -4.40
N ARG A 77 -3.55 0.98 -5.06
CA ARG A 77 -4.67 0.45 -5.83
C ARG A 77 -4.25 0.17 -7.27
N GLN A 78 -5.07 -0.60 -8.00
CA GLN A 78 -4.78 -0.97 -9.40
C GLN A 78 -4.69 0.23 -10.36
N ASP A 79 -5.38 1.31 -10.06
CA ASP A 79 -5.38 2.56 -10.85
C ASP A 79 -4.15 3.45 -10.58
N GLY A 80 -3.19 2.98 -9.80
CA GLY A 80 -1.99 3.73 -9.42
C GLY A 80 -2.20 4.67 -8.25
N THR A 81 -3.42 4.79 -7.70
CA THR A 81 -3.68 5.64 -6.54
C THR A 81 -3.29 4.94 -5.24
N PHE A 82 -3.05 5.73 -4.21
CA PHE A 82 -2.82 5.22 -2.86
C PHE A 82 -3.40 6.17 -1.81
N GLU A 83 -3.72 5.61 -0.64
CA GLU A 83 -4.27 6.38 0.47
C GLU A 83 -4.00 5.68 1.80
N HIS A 84 -3.59 6.45 2.80
CA HIS A 84 -3.55 6.05 4.19
C HIS A 84 -3.97 7.21 5.08
N THR A 85 -5.06 7.05 5.82
CA THR A 85 -5.78 8.16 6.45
C THR A 85 -5.40 8.41 7.90
N LYS A 86 -4.51 7.59 8.49
CA LYS A 86 -4.17 7.67 9.91
C LYS A 86 -2.67 7.55 10.15
N VAL A 87 -1.98 8.68 10.07
CA VAL A 87 -0.59 8.85 10.50
C VAL A 87 -0.49 10.11 11.37
N PHE A 88 0.56 10.22 12.14
CA PHE A 88 0.83 11.47 12.87
C PHE A 88 1.28 12.56 11.89
N ASN A 89 1.01 13.82 12.22
CA ASN A 89 1.57 14.94 11.47
C ASN A 89 3.09 14.95 11.65
N GLY A 90 3.83 15.19 10.57
CA GLY A 90 5.30 15.14 10.60
C GLY A 90 5.90 15.00 9.22
N ASN A 91 7.21 14.81 9.18
CA ASN A 91 7.95 14.63 7.94
C ASN A 91 8.12 13.14 7.64
N TYR A 92 7.82 12.74 6.42
CA TYR A 92 7.90 11.36 5.98
C TYR A 92 8.65 11.24 4.65
N ARG A 93 9.37 10.14 4.51
CA ARG A 93 9.76 9.59 3.23
C ARG A 93 8.74 8.52 2.86
N ILE A 94 8.09 8.68 1.72
CA ILE A 94 7.18 7.68 1.14
C ILE A 94 7.89 6.93 0.03
N GLN A 95 7.80 5.61 0.01
CA GLN A 95 8.42 4.75 -0.97
C GLN A 95 7.42 3.70 -1.46
N ALA A 96 7.32 3.54 -2.78
CA ALA A 96 6.64 2.39 -3.39
C ALA A 96 7.67 1.27 -3.63
N LYS A 97 7.34 0.06 -3.17
CA LYS A 97 8.21 -1.12 -3.25
C LYS A 97 7.57 -2.20 -4.14
N ASP A 98 8.44 -2.95 -4.82
CA ASP A 98 8.06 -4.13 -5.60
C ASP A 98 7.00 -3.82 -6.67
N GLY A 99 7.00 -2.61 -7.21
CA GLY A 99 6.10 -2.17 -8.25
C GLY A 99 6.62 -2.44 -9.67
N PRO A 100 5.77 -2.26 -10.69
CA PRO A 100 6.11 -2.51 -12.10
C PRO A 100 6.92 -1.37 -12.72
N PHE A 101 7.98 -0.90 -12.03
CA PHE A 101 8.77 0.26 -12.46
C PHE A 101 10.27 0.08 -12.24
N VAL A 102 11.05 0.86 -12.96
CA VAL A 102 12.51 0.86 -12.95
C VAL A 102 13.03 1.71 -11.79
N GLY A 103 13.90 1.13 -10.97
CA GLY A 103 14.60 1.86 -9.91
C GLY A 103 13.72 2.16 -8.70
N VAL A 104 14.11 3.18 -7.97
CA VAL A 104 13.43 3.60 -6.73
C VAL A 104 12.30 4.57 -7.05
N CYS A 105 11.12 4.31 -6.50
CA CYS A 105 9.99 5.22 -6.56
C CYS A 105 9.72 5.76 -5.16
N GLU A 106 10.18 6.97 -4.88
CA GLU A 106 10.04 7.59 -3.57
C GLU A 106 9.89 9.11 -3.64
N GLY A 107 9.42 9.68 -2.55
CA GLY A 107 9.27 11.11 -2.36
C GLY A 107 9.31 11.49 -0.87
N TYR A 108 9.30 12.79 -0.61
CA TYR A 108 9.27 13.34 0.75
C TYR A 108 8.03 14.21 0.90
N VAL A 109 7.39 14.12 2.05
CA VAL A 109 6.15 14.84 2.34
C VAL A 109 6.12 15.30 3.80
N THR A 110 5.65 16.52 4.02
CA THR A 110 5.28 16.98 5.35
C THR A 110 3.77 16.81 5.51
N VAL A 111 3.39 15.85 6.34
CA VAL A 111 1.99 15.56 6.63
C VAL A 111 1.46 16.60 7.61
N ASN A 112 0.38 17.26 7.23
CA ASN A 112 -0.40 18.16 8.06
C ASN A 112 -1.88 18.01 7.69
N GLY A 113 -2.61 17.20 8.46
CA GLY A 113 -3.92 16.71 8.07
C GLY A 113 -3.85 15.73 6.89
N GLN A 114 -4.88 15.68 6.05
CA GLN A 114 -4.90 14.86 4.85
C GLN A 114 -4.08 15.55 3.75
N THR A 115 -2.92 14.99 3.42
CA THR A 115 -1.91 15.61 2.57
C THR A 115 -1.74 14.83 1.27
N GLN A 116 -1.78 15.54 0.14
CA GLN A 116 -1.50 14.96 -1.17
C GLN A 116 0.01 14.87 -1.43
N VAL A 117 0.45 13.74 -1.99
CA VAL A 117 1.81 13.53 -2.50
C VAL A 117 1.77 12.59 -3.70
N ASP A 118 2.19 13.08 -4.85
CA ASP A 118 2.29 12.27 -6.06
C ASP A 118 3.73 11.79 -6.26
N LEU A 119 3.89 10.57 -6.77
CA LEU A 119 5.19 9.98 -7.06
C LEU A 119 5.36 9.80 -8.56
N TYR A 120 6.58 9.95 -9.04
CA TYR A 120 6.92 9.87 -10.46
C TYR A 120 8.05 8.87 -10.67
N THR A 121 7.81 7.92 -11.58
CA THR A 121 8.78 6.87 -11.92
C THR A 121 8.64 6.44 -13.38
N ILE A 122 9.47 5.50 -13.84
CA ILE A 122 9.36 4.90 -15.17
C ILE A 122 8.81 3.48 -15.00
N PRO A 123 7.66 3.10 -15.60
CA PRO A 123 7.18 1.73 -15.58
C PRO A 123 8.11 0.78 -16.37
N PHE A 124 8.05 -0.52 -16.13
CA PHE A 124 8.78 -1.49 -16.98
C PHE A 124 8.22 -1.52 -18.40
N SER A 125 6.92 -1.41 -18.54
CA SER A 125 6.22 -1.39 -19.82
C SER A 125 5.02 -0.46 -19.77
N ARG A 126 4.63 0.02 -20.95
CA ARG A 126 3.40 0.76 -21.18
C ARG A 126 2.46 -0.14 -21.96
N ILE A 127 1.25 -0.31 -21.44
CA ILE A 127 0.25 -1.21 -22.02
C ILE A 127 -1.04 -0.41 -22.20
N SER A 128 -1.60 -0.49 -23.39
CA SER A 128 -2.97 -0.07 -23.66
C SER A 128 -3.82 -1.28 -24.00
N LEU A 129 -5.05 -1.31 -23.55
CA LEU A 129 -6.03 -2.35 -23.80
C LEU A 129 -7.35 -1.71 -24.21
N ASP A 130 -7.85 -2.11 -25.37
CA ASP A 130 -9.20 -1.78 -25.83
C ASP A 130 -10.06 -3.03 -25.87
N VAL A 131 -11.29 -2.92 -25.37
CA VAL A 131 -12.21 -4.05 -25.20
C VAL A 131 -13.52 -3.73 -25.88
N THR A 132 -13.92 -4.53 -26.86
CA THR A 132 -15.21 -4.41 -27.53
C THR A 132 -16.04 -5.68 -27.36
N VAL A 133 -17.34 -5.50 -27.17
CA VAL A 133 -18.31 -6.61 -27.08
C VAL A 133 -19.28 -6.48 -28.24
N SER A 134 -19.34 -7.50 -29.10
CA SER A 134 -20.26 -7.53 -30.22
C SER A 134 -21.68 -7.98 -29.79
N ALA A 135 -22.68 -7.78 -30.67
CA ALA A 135 -24.08 -8.13 -30.41
C ALA A 135 -24.33 -9.64 -30.18
N ASP A 136 -23.42 -10.49 -30.64
CA ASP A 136 -23.40 -11.94 -30.41
C ASP A 136 -22.60 -12.36 -29.17
N ASN A 137 -22.33 -11.41 -28.28
CA ASN A 137 -21.57 -11.59 -27.03
C ASN A 137 -20.11 -12.04 -27.24
N LYS A 138 -19.55 -11.75 -28.40
CA LYS A 138 -18.12 -12.00 -28.66
C LYS A 138 -17.29 -10.86 -28.12
N LEU A 139 -16.31 -11.20 -27.29
CA LEU A 139 -15.33 -10.28 -26.73
C LEU A 139 -14.13 -10.18 -27.67
N THR A 140 -13.79 -8.96 -28.08
CA THR A 140 -12.59 -8.66 -28.86
C THR A 140 -11.70 -7.75 -28.03
N LEU A 141 -10.43 -8.15 -27.91
CA LEU A 141 -9.41 -7.42 -27.17
C LEU A 141 -8.31 -7.00 -28.13
N THR A 142 -7.99 -5.72 -28.10
CA THR A 142 -6.86 -5.16 -28.84
C THR A 142 -5.92 -4.53 -27.84
N TYR A 143 -4.66 -4.89 -27.89
CA TYR A 143 -3.67 -4.35 -26.96
C TYR A 143 -2.41 -3.88 -27.70
N ASP A 144 -1.73 -2.91 -27.13
CA ASP A 144 -0.36 -2.50 -27.48
C ASP A 144 0.49 -2.54 -26.21
N ALA A 145 1.63 -3.22 -26.27
CA ALA A 145 2.53 -3.36 -25.14
C ALA A 145 3.96 -3.05 -25.58
N LYS A 146 4.58 -2.10 -24.93
CA LYS A 146 5.93 -1.63 -25.23
C LYS A 146 6.76 -1.53 -23.96
N THR A 147 8.03 -1.90 -24.03
CA THR A 147 8.98 -1.58 -22.95
C THR A 147 9.17 -0.06 -22.84
N SER A 148 9.38 0.43 -21.64
CA SER A 148 9.59 1.87 -21.42
C SER A 148 11.00 2.34 -21.80
N ASN A 149 11.96 1.43 -21.93
CA ASN A 149 13.30 1.75 -22.44
C ASN A 149 13.91 0.56 -23.19
N GLU A 150 14.94 0.84 -24.00
CA GLU A 150 15.59 -0.13 -24.89
C GLU A 150 16.40 -1.23 -24.15
N THR A 151 16.68 -1.05 -22.85
CA THR A 151 17.40 -2.06 -22.06
C THR A 151 16.51 -3.16 -21.53
N LEU A 152 15.19 -2.98 -21.62
CA LEU A 152 14.17 -3.93 -21.18
C LEU A 152 13.69 -4.77 -22.36
N GLN A 153 13.37 -6.03 -22.10
CA GLN A 153 12.76 -6.94 -23.06
C GLN A 153 11.39 -7.38 -22.58
N LEU A 154 10.41 -7.27 -23.44
CA LEU A 154 9.10 -7.86 -23.21
C LEU A 154 9.18 -9.35 -23.55
N THR A 155 9.07 -10.22 -22.57
CA THR A 155 9.21 -11.66 -22.74
C THR A 155 7.88 -12.37 -22.93
N ASP A 156 6.82 -11.85 -22.33
CA ASP A 156 5.47 -12.41 -22.43
C ASP A 156 4.42 -11.33 -22.23
N VAL A 157 3.28 -11.50 -22.88
CA VAL A 157 2.06 -10.72 -22.70
C VAL A 157 0.89 -11.66 -22.60
N SER A 158 0.21 -11.64 -21.46
CA SER A 158 -0.96 -12.49 -21.23
C SER A 158 -2.19 -11.63 -20.98
N VAL A 159 -3.30 -11.98 -21.59
CA VAL A 159 -4.60 -11.37 -21.32
C VAL A 159 -5.40 -12.33 -20.45
N ILE A 160 -5.80 -11.84 -19.30
CA ILE A 160 -6.63 -12.58 -18.34
C ILE A 160 -7.93 -11.83 -18.09
N TRP A 161 -8.98 -12.54 -17.77
CA TRP A 161 -10.28 -11.94 -17.52
C TRP A 161 -11.09 -12.70 -16.46
N ASN A 162 -12.05 -12.02 -15.82
CA ASN A 162 -13.05 -12.62 -14.95
C ASN A 162 -14.29 -11.70 -14.89
N TYR A 163 -15.41 -12.27 -14.46
CA TYR A 163 -16.62 -11.50 -14.12
C TYR A 163 -16.50 -10.72 -12.82
N ALA A 164 -15.63 -11.15 -11.90
CA ALA A 164 -15.37 -10.47 -10.64
C ALA A 164 -14.21 -9.48 -10.78
N PRO A 165 -14.23 -8.36 -10.04
CA PRO A 165 -13.09 -7.44 -9.98
C PRO A 165 -11.88 -8.10 -9.30
N GLY A 166 -10.70 -7.50 -9.48
CA GLY A 166 -9.47 -7.98 -8.84
C GLY A 166 -8.83 -9.18 -9.55
N VAL A 167 -8.91 -9.21 -10.87
CA VAL A 167 -8.25 -10.23 -11.70
C VAL A 167 -6.75 -10.16 -11.54
N ASP A 168 -6.11 -11.28 -11.23
CA ASP A 168 -4.67 -11.39 -11.01
C ASP A 168 -4.15 -12.73 -11.54
N VAL A 169 -3.03 -12.70 -12.24
CA VAL A 169 -2.37 -13.89 -12.78
C VAL A 169 -1.91 -14.87 -11.69
N ASN A 170 -1.61 -14.36 -10.50
CA ASN A 170 -1.15 -15.16 -9.36
C ASN A 170 -2.29 -15.81 -8.55
N ASN A 171 -3.54 -15.52 -8.90
CA ASN A 171 -4.71 -16.08 -8.26
C ASN A 171 -5.48 -17.00 -9.24
N ALA A 172 -6.16 -18.01 -8.71
CA ALA A 172 -7.03 -18.88 -9.51
C ALA A 172 -8.35 -18.20 -9.96
N ASN A 173 -8.46 -16.88 -9.82
CA ASN A 173 -9.66 -16.10 -10.12
C ASN A 173 -9.67 -15.54 -11.55
N HIS A 174 -8.93 -16.15 -12.47
CA HIS A 174 -8.88 -15.70 -13.85
C HIS A 174 -9.09 -16.83 -14.84
N ALA A 175 -9.57 -16.47 -16.03
CA ALA A 175 -9.53 -17.27 -17.22
C ALA A 175 -8.56 -16.64 -18.24
N THR A 176 -7.92 -17.45 -19.06
CA THR A 176 -7.05 -16.98 -20.15
C THR A 176 -7.79 -17.01 -21.47
N PHE A 177 -7.45 -16.10 -22.37
CA PHE A 177 -7.86 -16.22 -23.75
C PHE A 177 -6.95 -17.24 -24.44
N SER A 178 -7.55 -18.27 -25.05
CA SER A 178 -6.87 -19.06 -26.05
C SER A 178 -7.04 -18.38 -27.40
N SER A 179 -5.96 -17.98 -28.04
CA SER A 179 -5.94 -17.51 -29.43
C SER A 179 -6.15 -18.69 -30.42
#